data_8fc4e736e8b8e71ca98633256f26cc61
#
_entry.id   8fc4e736e8b8e71ca98633256f26cc61
#
_cell.length_a   1.000
_cell.length_b   1.000
_cell.length_c   1.000
_cell.angle_alpha   90.00
_cell.angle_beta   90.00
_cell.angle_gamma   90.00
#
_symmetry.space_group_name_H-M   'P 1'
#
loop_
_entity.id
_entity.type
_entity.pdbx_description
1 polymer ?
#
loop_
_entity_poly.entity_id
_entity_poly.type
_entity_poly.pdbx_seq_one_letter_code
_entity_poly.pdbx_strand_id
1 'polypeptide(L)'
;IGCDVVPMDVSNIESVRDAFIEVKPDIVIHAAATKFVDLSEKFPMECLDVNVTGSQNVARVAIEKNVDMVIGISTDKAAPPIRNTYGLSKSMMERLFCSMNNKSITKFTCVRYGNVAWSTGSVLPIWKDMFEKTKTLGTTGPEMRRFFFTVDEAVQLVITAMNVIDSIQGKVLTREMKACKVRDLLDVWIEEHGGSWVQISGRPGERVDEFLVGETELEYSTQVNYNGIPHYIITFNEKQNLPLTEVISSANATKLSRDEIVSLINYNEKLQNV
;
A
#
# COMPACT_ATOMS: atom_id res chain seq x y z
N ILE A 1 6.28 1.27 24.37
CA ILE A 1 5.70 2.57 24.00
C ILE A 1 4.20 2.42 24.21
N GLY A 2 3.63 3.12 25.21
CA GLY A 2 2.18 3.16 25.42
C GLY A 2 1.52 3.92 24.28
N CYS A 3 0.46 3.36 23.68
CA CYS A 3 -0.40 4.06 22.73
C CYS A 3 -1.80 4.14 23.35
N ASP A 4 -2.41 5.31 23.30
CA ASP A 4 -3.82 5.45 23.62
C ASP A 4 -4.65 4.86 22.46
N VAL A 5 -5.68 4.10 22.81
CA VAL A 5 -6.58 3.46 21.84
C VAL A 5 -7.96 4.08 21.98
N VAL A 6 -8.43 4.69 20.88
CA VAL A 6 -9.77 5.27 20.79
C VAL A 6 -10.55 4.50 19.71
N PRO A 7 -11.72 3.92 20.04
CA PRO A 7 -12.55 3.27 19.03
C PRO A 7 -13.08 4.30 18.04
N MET A 8 -12.99 4.00 16.74
CA MET A 8 -13.44 4.90 15.69
C MET A 8 -13.93 4.12 14.47
N ASP A 9 -15.08 4.51 13.94
CA ASP A 9 -15.57 4.07 12.63
C ASP A 9 -15.33 5.18 11.61
N VAL A 10 -14.43 4.95 10.65
CA VAL A 10 -14.10 5.94 9.63
C VAL A 10 -15.26 6.25 8.69
N SER A 11 -16.22 5.32 8.51
CA SER A 11 -17.41 5.53 7.67
C SER A 11 -18.41 6.49 8.31
N ASN A 12 -18.32 6.71 9.63
CA ASN A 12 -19.17 7.63 10.37
C ASN A 12 -18.39 8.92 10.74
N ILE A 13 -18.77 10.05 10.13
CA ILE A 13 -18.07 11.31 10.34
C ILE A 13 -18.11 11.80 11.78
N GLU A 14 -19.19 11.54 12.55
CA GLU A 14 -19.27 11.94 13.96
C GLU A 14 -18.31 11.11 14.81
N SER A 15 -18.17 9.79 14.53
CA SER A 15 -17.17 8.94 15.17
C SER A 15 -15.74 9.46 14.93
N VAL A 16 -15.45 9.93 13.71
CA VAL A 16 -14.16 10.55 13.38
C VAL A 16 -13.97 11.85 14.15
N ARG A 17 -15.00 12.71 14.25
CA ARG A 17 -14.94 13.98 15.01
C ARG A 17 -14.68 13.74 16.49
N ASP A 18 -15.36 12.79 17.11
CA ASP A 18 -15.19 12.44 18.53
C ASP A 18 -13.75 11.97 18.79
N ALA A 19 -13.21 11.10 17.95
CA ALA A 19 -11.84 10.64 18.05
C ALA A 19 -10.82 11.80 17.93
N PHE A 20 -11.02 12.73 17.00
CA PHE A 20 -10.15 13.90 16.83
C PHE A 20 -10.27 14.92 17.96
N ILE A 21 -11.43 15.03 18.61
CA ILE A 21 -11.61 15.86 19.82
C ILE A 21 -10.81 15.28 20.98
N GLU A 22 -10.86 13.97 21.14
CA GLU A 22 -10.16 13.27 22.23
C GLU A 22 -8.64 13.28 22.03
N VAL A 23 -8.18 12.90 20.83
CA VAL A 23 -6.74 12.71 20.54
C VAL A 23 -6.03 14.02 20.20
N LYS A 24 -6.70 14.97 19.53
CA LYS A 24 -6.14 16.25 19.01
C LYS A 24 -4.85 16.02 18.21
N PRO A 25 -4.89 15.23 17.13
CA PRO A 25 -3.69 14.85 16.41
C PRO A 25 -3.11 16.05 15.63
N ASP A 26 -1.78 16.19 15.63
CA ASP A 26 -1.06 17.09 14.73
C ASP A 26 -0.85 16.42 13.36
N ILE A 27 -0.68 15.09 13.35
CA ILE A 27 -0.41 14.29 12.16
C ILE A 27 -1.38 13.11 12.13
N VAL A 28 -1.95 12.86 10.96
CA VAL A 28 -2.83 11.71 10.72
C VAL A 28 -2.23 10.80 9.65
N ILE A 29 -2.04 9.52 9.99
CA ILE A 29 -1.70 8.46 9.04
C ILE A 29 -2.96 7.65 8.81
N HIS A 30 -3.61 7.85 7.66
CA HIS A 30 -4.85 7.17 7.31
C HIS A 30 -4.56 5.81 6.67
N ALA A 31 -4.56 4.76 7.50
CA ALA A 31 -4.32 3.38 7.08
C ALA A 31 -5.60 2.51 7.11
N ALA A 32 -6.74 3.06 7.57
CA ALA A 32 -8.00 2.33 7.60
C ALA A 32 -8.49 1.99 6.19
N ALA A 33 -8.74 0.73 5.93
CA ALA A 33 -9.25 0.25 4.64
C ALA A 33 -9.77 -1.20 4.72
N THR A 34 -10.77 -1.53 3.90
CA THR A 34 -11.01 -2.90 3.46
C THR A 34 -9.99 -3.20 2.37
N LYS A 35 -9.03 -4.11 2.64
CA LYS A 35 -7.86 -4.34 1.76
C LYS A 35 -7.90 -5.64 0.97
N PHE A 36 -8.89 -6.48 1.21
CA PHE A 36 -9.02 -7.78 0.55
C PHE A 36 -9.70 -7.62 -0.80
N VAL A 37 -8.97 -7.91 -1.89
CA VAL A 37 -9.44 -7.73 -3.26
C VAL A 37 -10.73 -8.52 -3.53
N ASP A 38 -10.75 -9.79 -3.16
CA ASP A 38 -11.90 -10.69 -3.34
C ASP A 38 -13.14 -10.25 -2.54
N LEU A 39 -12.95 -9.81 -1.31
CA LEU A 39 -14.04 -9.27 -0.48
C LEU A 39 -14.54 -7.93 -1.02
N SER A 40 -13.65 -7.08 -1.52
CA SER A 40 -14.04 -5.81 -2.12
C SER A 40 -14.86 -5.99 -3.41
N GLU A 41 -14.56 -7.02 -4.22
CA GLU A 41 -15.38 -7.39 -5.36
C GLU A 41 -16.77 -7.93 -4.93
N LYS A 42 -16.81 -8.71 -3.86
CA LYS A 42 -18.05 -9.30 -3.35
C LYS A 42 -18.93 -8.29 -2.61
N PHE A 43 -18.34 -7.36 -1.90
CA PHE A 43 -18.99 -6.33 -1.07
C PHE A 43 -18.52 -4.91 -1.44
N PRO A 44 -18.81 -4.44 -2.67
CA PRO A 44 -18.27 -3.15 -3.15
C PRO A 44 -18.80 -1.95 -2.38
N MET A 45 -20.02 -2.01 -1.85
CA MET A 45 -20.60 -0.93 -1.03
C MET A 45 -19.79 -0.72 0.24
N GLU A 46 -19.48 -1.78 0.99
CA GLU A 46 -18.65 -1.73 2.19
C GLU A 46 -17.25 -1.21 1.87
N CYS A 47 -16.68 -1.64 0.74
CA CYS A 47 -15.39 -1.13 0.28
C CYS A 47 -15.42 0.38 0.01
N LEU A 48 -16.49 0.90 -0.61
CA LEU A 48 -16.66 2.32 -0.86
C LEU A 48 -16.88 3.10 0.43
N ASP A 49 -17.70 2.60 1.34
CA ASP A 49 -17.99 3.27 2.61
C ASP A 49 -16.73 3.43 3.46
N VAL A 50 -15.91 2.39 3.58
CA VAL A 50 -14.68 2.45 4.36
C VAL A 50 -13.58 3.21 3.61
N ASN A 51 -13.29 2.84 2.36
CA ASN A 51 -12.09 3.34 1.66
C ASN A 51 -12.29 4.73 1.04
N VAL A 52 -13.51 5.08 0.61
CA VAL A 52 -13.78 6.36 -0.05
C VAL A 52 -14.47 7.33 0.91
N THR A 53 -15.65 6.95 1.44
CA THR A 53 -16.39 7.81 2.39
C THR A 53 -15.58 8.01 3.67
N GLY A 54 -14.95 6.95 4.19
CA GLY A 54 -14.06 7.04 5.35
C GLY A 54 -12.88 7.99 5.13
N SER A 55 -12.23 7.91 3.96
CA SER A 55 -11.16 8.85 3.60
C SER A 55 -11.67 10.29 3.49
N GLN A 56 -12.86 10.49 2.92
CA GLN A 56 -13.51 11.82 2.85
C GLN A 56 -13.80 12.38 4.25
N ASN A 57 -14.31 11.54 5.17
CA ASN A 57 -14.60 11.94 6.54
C ASN A 57 -13.33 12.37 7.26
N VAL A 58 -12.25 11.56 7.16
CA VAL A 58 -10.94 11.91 7.75
C VAL A 58 -10.42 13.22 7.18
N ALA A 59 -10.49 13.44 5.86
CA ALA A 59 -10.04 14.68 5.25
C ALA A 59 -10.83 15.90 5.76
N ARG A 60 -12.17 15.80 5.84
CA ARG A 60 -13.04 16.88 6.32
C ARG A 60 -12.72 17.25 7.76
N VAL A 61 -12.64 16.23 8.64
CA VAL A 61 -12.39 16.45 10.06
C VAL A 61 -10.96 16.96 10.30
N ALA A 62 -9.97 16.47 9.56
CA ALA A 62 -8.60 16.98 9.64
C ALA A 62 -8.53 18.48 9.27
N ILE A 63 -9.26 18.92 8.24
CA ILE A 63 -9.37 20.34 7.87
C ILE A 63 -10.11 21.12 8.97
N GLU A 64 -11.25 20.63 9.48
CA GLU A 64 -12.01 21.26 10.56
C GLU A 64 -11.18 21.47 11.83
N LYS A 65 -10.25 20.55 12.11
CA LYS A 65 -9.41 20.58 13.31
C LYS A 65 -8.02 21.20 13.07
N ASN A 66 -7.72 21.67 11.89
CA ASN A 66 -6.43 22.27 11.49
C ASN A 66 -5.25 21.32 11.76
N VAL A 67 -5.40 20.03 11.43
CA VAL A 67 -4.32 19.06 11.48
C VAL A 67 -3.20 19.50 10.52
N ASP A 68 -1.93 19.38 10.93
CA ASP A 68 -0.80 19.85 10.12
C ASP A 68 -0.66 19.04 8.83
N MET A 69 -0.76 17.70 8.92
CA MET A 69 -0.66 16.83 7.75
C MET A 69 -1.49 15.55 7.85
N VAL A 70 -1.95 15.09 6.68
CA VAL A 70 -2.62 13.79 6.51
C VAL A 70 -1.88 12.99 5.44
N ILE A 71 -1.47 11.76 5.78
CA ILE A 71 -0.82 10.83 4.87
C ILE A 71 -1.74 9.64 4.62
N GLY A 72 -2.22 9.48 3.39
CA GLY A 72 -3.03 8.34 2.98
C GLY A 72 -2.16 7.15 2.59
N ILE A 73 -2.44 5.97 3.15
CA ILE A 73 -1.77 4.72 2.78
C ILE A 73 -2.47 4.12 1.57
N SER A 74 -1.76 4.06 0.45
CA SER A 74 -2.23 3.53 -0.82
C SER A 74 -1.53 2.23 -1.22
N THR A 75 -1.73 1.79 -2.46
CA THR A 75 -1.32 0.47 -2.94
C THR A 75 -0.93 0.52 -4.43
N ASP A 76 -0.07 -0.39 -4.86
CA ASP A 76 0.26 -0.68 -6.26
C ASP A 76 -0.99 -0.98 -7.13
N LYS A 77 -2.10 -1.43 -6.51
CA LYS A 77 -3.37 -1.72 -7.18
C LYS A 77 -4.15 -0.46 -7.56
N ALA A 78 -3.80 0.70 -6.98
CA ALA A 78 -4.34 2.01 -7.36
C ALA A 78 -3.70 2.57 -8.64
N ALA A 79 -2.52 2.06 -9.05
CA ALA A 79 -1.88 2.47 -10.29
C ALA A 79 -2.60 1.91 -11.53
N PRO A 80 -2.77 2.71 -12.60
CA PRO A 80 -3.35 2.24 -13.86
C PRO A 80 -2.51 1.12 -14.52
N PRO A 81 -3.17 0.21 -15.25
CA PRO A 81 -4.61 0.03 -15.45
C PRO A 81 -5.26 -0.65 -14.25
N ILE A 82 -6.23 -0.01 -13.60
CA ILE A 82 -6.89 -0.54 -12.39
C ILE A 82 -7.89 -1.63 -12.78
N ARG A 83 -7.93 -2.75 -12.04
CA ARG A 83 -8.74 -3.92 -12.41
C ARG A 83 -9.70 -4.43 -11.34
N ASN A 84 -9.69 -3.84 -10.15
CA ASN A 84 -10.54 -4.30 -9.05
C ASN A 84 -11.07 -3.15 -8.21
N THR A 85 -12.15 -3.40 -7.51
CA THR A 85 -12.85 -2.42 -6.65
C THR A 85 -11.94 -1.83 -5.58
N TYR A 86 -11.08 -2.66 -4.98
CA TYR A 86 -10.10 -2.19 -4.00
C TYR A 86 -9.14 -1.16 -4.61
N GLY A 87 -8.55 -1.46 -5.76
CA GLY A 87 -7.67 -0.53 -6.47
C GLY A 87 -8.38 0.77 -6.87
N LEU A 88 -9.64 0.67 -7.38
CA LEU A 88 -10.46 1.83 -7.69
C LEU A 88 -10.71 2.71 -6.47
N SER A 89 -11.09 2.11 -5.34
CA SER A 89 -11.36 2.85 -4.09
C SER A 89 -10.11 3.55 -3.56
N LYS A 90 -8.94 2.92 -3.63
CA LYS A 90 -7.67 3.50 -3.21
C LYS A 90 -7.20 4.60 -4.18
N SER A 91 -7.39 4.43 -5.49
CA SER A 91 -7.14 5.49 -6.47
C SER A 91 -8.04 6.72 -6.24
N MET A 92 -9.31 6.49 -5.85
CA MET A 92 -10.21 7.58 -5.48
C MET A 92 -9.72 8.31 -4.21
N MET A 93 -9.26 7.58 -3.20
CA MET A 93 -8.63 8.18 -1.99
C MET A 93 -7.42 9.04 -2.35
N GLU A 94 -6.51 8.55 -3.22
CA GLU A 94 -5.34 9.33 -3.66
C GLU A 94 -5.77 10.67 -4.29
N ARG A 95 -6.71 10.61 -5.24
CA ARG A 95 -7.24 11.82 -5.92
C ARG A 95 -7.95 12.76 -4.95
N LEU A 96 -8.72 12.21 -4.00
CA LEU A 96 -9.42 12.99 -2.98
C LEU A 96 -8.40 13.73 -2.11
N PHE A 97 -7.43 13.04 -1.51
CA PHE A 97 -6.43 13.68 -0.64
C PHE A 97 -5.59 14.70 -1.40
N CYS A 98 -5.10 14.34 -2.59
CA CYS A 98 -4.33 15.28 -3.41
C CYS A 98 -5.15 16.52 -3.80
N SER A 99 -6.47 16.39 -4.04
CA SER A 99 -7.35 17.51 -4.36
C SER A 99 -7.69 18.40 -3.16
N MET A 100 -7.56 17.90 -1.92
CA MET A 100 -7.80 18.70 -0.71
C MET A 100 -6.63 19.64 -0.40
N ASN A 101 -5.45 19.35 -0.92
CA ASN A 101 -4.31 20.25 -0.82
C ASN A 101 -4.67 21.64 -1.35
N ASN A 102 -4.14 22.69 -0.79
CA ASN A 102 -4.45 24.10 -1.12
C ASN A 102 -5.89 24.55 -0.79
N LYS A 103 -6.72 23.73 -0.15
CA LYS A 103 -8.07 24.12 0.33
C LYS A 103 -8.08 24.47 1.81
N SER A 104 -6.99 24.20 2.50
CA SER A 104 -6.80 24.50 3.94
C SER A 104 -5.30 24.61 4.23
N ILE A 105 -4.97 24.86 5.49
CA ILE A 105 -3.58 24.80 5.98
C ILE A 105 -3.07 23.35 6.12
N THR A 106 -3.99 22.38 6.19
CA THR A 106 -3.66 20.95 6.30
C THR A 106 -3.01 20.45 5.00
N LYS A 107 -1.83 19.88 5.11
CA LYS A 107 -1.09 19.30 3.97
C LYS A 107 -1.53 17.86 3.76
N PHE A 108 -1.84 17.49 2.52
CA PHE A 108 -2.27 16.14 2.15
C PHE A 108 -1.27 15.49 1.21
N THR A 109 -0.96 14.22 1.44
CA THR A 109 -0.20 13.38 0.51
C THR A 109 -0.64 11.92 0.64
N CYS A 110 -0.27 11.08 -0.32
CA CYS A 110 -0.42 9.63 -0.22
C CYS A 110 0.92 8.94 -0.44
N VAL A 111 1.10 7.78 0.19
CA VAL A 111 2.20 6.86 -0.12
C VAL A 111 1.63 5.62 -0.78
N ARG A 112 2.25 5.20 -1.90
CA ARG A 112 1.84 4.03 -2.68
C ARG A 112 2.94 2.98 -2.62
N TYR A 113 2.61 1.75 -2.22
CA TYR A 113 3.55 0.64 -2.19
C TYR A 113 2.86 -0.70 -2.47
N GLY A 114 3.66 -1.73 -2.73
CA GLY A 114 3.19 -3.08 -3.02
C GLY A 114 2.85 -3.90 -1.79
N ASN A 115 3.13 -5.20 -1.83
CA ASN A 115 2.80 -6.08 -0.73
C ASN A 115 3.75 -5.88 0.46
N VAL A 116 3.19 -5.67 1.64
CA VAL A 116 3.95 -5.69 2.89
C VAL A 116 3.98 -7.13 3.40
N ALA A 117 5.18 -7.69 3.50
CA ALA A 117 5.39 -9.04 3.99
C ALA A 117 4.85 -9.20 5.41
N TRP A 118 4.24 -10.35 5.68
CA TRP A 118 3.65 -10.70 6.98
C TRP A 118 2.51 -9.79 7.46
N SER A 119 2.01 -8.88 6.64
CA SER A 119 0.81 -8.13 6.99
C SER A 119 -0.41 -9.08 7.09
N THR A 120 -1.33 -8.81 8.00
CA THR A 120 -2.53 -9.61 8.22
C THR A 120 -3.26 -9.93 6.91
N GLY A 121 -3.53 -11.22 6.65
CA GLY A 121 -4.20 -11.69 5.43
C GLY A 121 -3.36 -11.58 4.14
N SER A 122 -2.05 -11.29 4.22
CA SER A 122 -1.14 -11.40 3.08
C SER A 122 -0.73 -12.85 2.81
N VAL A 123 -0.02 -13.08 1.72
CA VAL A 123 0.31 -14.44 1.25
C VAL A 123 1.11 -15.26 2.27
N LEU A 124 2.11 -14.67 2.94
CA LEU A 124 2.98 -15.40 3.86
C LEU A 124 2.26 -15.92 5.11
N PRO A 125 1.45 -15.14 5.85
CA PRO A 125 0.62 -15.66 6.93
C PRO A 125 -0.35 -16.75 6.48
N ILE A 126 -1.00 -16.57 5.31
CA ILE A 126 -1.92 -17.58 4.75
C ILE A 126 -1.16 -18.88 4.46
N TRP A 127 0.02 -18.80 3.85
CA TRP A 127 0.84 -19.98 3.58
C TRP A 127 1.33 -20.64 4.85
N LYS A 128 1.69 -19.89 5.89
CA LYS A 128 2.03 -20.45 7.20
C LYS A 128 0.88 -21.29 7.76
N ASP A 129 -0.33 -20.74 7.78
CA ASP A 129 -1.52 -21.45 8.24
C ASP A 129 -1.86 -22.69 7.40
N MET A 130 -1.70 -22.62 6.08
CA MET A 130 -1.85 -23.78 5.19
C MET A 130 -0.80 -24.85 5.46
N PHE A 131 0.45 -24.42 5.59
CA PHE A 131 1.58 -25.33 5.83
C PHE A 131 1.46 -26.05 7.17
N GLU A 132 1.04 -25.38 8.22
CA GLU A 132 0.81 -25.99 9.53
C GLU A 132 -0.26 -27.09 9.46
N LYS A 133 -1.35 -26.87 8.67
CA LYS A 133 -2.49 -27.78 8.55
C LYS A 133 -2.23 -28.95 7.60
N THR A 134 -1.62 -28.71 6.44
CA THR A 134 -1.60 -29.69 5.34
C THR A 134 -0.24 -29.95 4.73
N LYS A 135 0.81 -29.20 5.12
CA LYS A 135 2.12 -29.19 4.48
C LYS A 135 2.07 -28.86 2.98
N THR A 136 0.96 -28.26 2.53
CA THR A 136 0.75 -27.90 1.12
C THR A 136 0.31 -26.43 1.02
N LEU A 137 1.02 -25.66 0.20
CA LEU A 137 0.73 -24.25 -0.06
C LEU A 137 -0.19 -24.13 -1.27
N GLY A 138 -1.16 -23.22 -1.22
CA GLY A 138 -2.02 -22.89 -2.36
C GLY A 138 -1.63 -21.56 -2.99
N THR A 139 -1.55 -21.51 -4.32
CA THR A 139 -1.33 -20.25 -5.06
C THR A 139 -2.27 -20.14 -6.25
N THR A 140 -2.77 -18.95 -6.52
CA THR A 140 -3.62 -18.65 -7.67
C THR A 140 -2.83 -18.47 -8.97
N GLY A 141 -1.56 -18.00 -8.87
CA GLY A 141 -0.72 -17.77 -10.04
C GLY A 141 0.77 -17.75 -9.71
N PRO A 142 1.46 -18.89 -9.90
CA PRO A 142 2.91 -18.98 -9.61
C PRO A 142 3.74 -18.04 -10.48
N GLU A 143 3.28 -17.71 -11.69
CA GLU A 143 3.98 -16.81 -12.62
C GLU A 143 3.70 -15.31 -12.37
N MET A 144 2.80 -14.99 -11.45
CA MET A 144 2.54 -13.60 -11.05
C MET A 144 3.77 -12.99 -10.37
N ARG A 145 4.07 -11.73 -10.70
CA ARG A 145 5.14 -10.97 -10.05
C ARG A 145 4.54 -9.98 -9.06
N ARG A 146 5.18 -9.86 -7.92
CA ARG A 146 4.72 -8.97 -6.84
C ARG A 146 5.89 -8.19 -6.27
N PHE A 147 5.64 -6.92 -5.97
CA PHE A 147 6.53 -6.13 -5.12
C PHE A 147 6.42 -6.59 -3.68
N PHE A 148 7.54 -6.59 -2.98
CA PHE A 148 7.55 -6.87 -1.55
C PHE A 148 8.33 -5.81 -0.78
N PHE A 149 7.73 -5.42 0.35
CA PHE A 149 8.34 -4.62 1.39
C PHE A 149 8.32 -5.38 2.72
N THR A 150 9.28 -5.09 3.58
CA THR A 150 9.15 -5.33 5.01
C THR A 150 8.28 -4.22 5.63
N VAL A 151 7.82 -4.44 6.87
CA VAL A 151 7.10 -3.40 7.63
C VAL A 151 7.99 -2.18 7.85
N ASP A 152 9.29 -2.39 8.14
CA ASP A 152 10.26 -1.30 8.35
C ASP A 152 10.40 -0.43 7.10
N GLU A 153 10.47 -1.04 5.91
CA GLU A 153 10.54 -0.29 4.65
C GLU A 153 9.26 0.51 4.37
N ALA A 154 8.08 -0.05 4.69
CA ALA A 154 6.82 0.67 4.57
C ALA A 154 6.76 1.87 5.52
N VAL A 155 7.20 1.69 6.77
CA VAL A 155 7.32 2.77 7.77
C VAL A 155 8.31 3.83 7.31
N GLN A 156 9.47 3.44 6.77
CA GLN A 156 10.46 4.40 6.25
C GLN A 156 9.90 5.25 5.11
N LEU A 157 9.07 4.69 4.22
CA LEU A 157 8.44 5.49 3.17
C LEU A 157 7.46 6.53 3.76
N VAL A 158 6.70 6.16 4.80
CA VAL A 158 5.81 7.11 5.51
C VAL A 158 6.63 8.21 6.19
N ILE A 159 7.71 7.86 6.90
CA ILE A 159 8.61 8.84 7.54
C ILE A 159 9.25 9.76 6.49
N THR A 160 9.66 9.20 5.34
CA THR A 160 10.18 10.01 4.24
C THR A 160 9.12 11.01 3.77
N ALA A 161 7.87 10.56 3.56
CA ALA A 161 6.78 11.45 3.16
C ALA A 161 6.52 12.58 4.18
N MET A 162 6.58 12.27 5.48
CA MET A 162 6.47 13.28 6.55
C MET A 162 7.58 14.34 6.44
N ASN A 163 8.83 13.89 6.29
CA ASN A 163 9.99 14.77 6.27
C ASN A 163 10.04 15.68 5.02
N VAL A 164 9.49 15.24 3.90
CA VAL A 164 9.50 16.00 2.63
C VAL A 164 8.11 16.53 2.25
N ILE A 165 7.17 16.60 3.20
CA ILE A 165 5.76 16.95 2.96
C ILE A 165 5.60 18.23 2.15
N ASP A 166 6.44 19.25 2.38
CA ASP A 166 6.36 20.54 1.67
C ASP A 166 6.59 20.41 0.16
N SER A 167 7.36 19.42 -0.27
CA SER A 167 7.65 19.17 -1.68
C SER A 167 6.66 18.21 -2.36
N ILE A 168 5.95 17.39 -1.57
CA ILE A 168 5.06 16.34 -2.07
C ILE A 168 3.59 16.53 -1.71
N GLN A 169 3.23 17.61 -1.02
CA GLN A 169 1.83 17.90 -0.73
C GLN A 169 1.00 17.99 -2.03
N GLY A 170 -0.19 17.38 -2.01
CA GLY A 170 -1.04 17.26 -3.20
C GLY A 170 -0.59 16.23 -4.24
N LYS A 171 0.37 15.37 -3.89
CA LYS A 171 0.97 14.37 -4.78
C LYS A 171 0.98 12.99 -4.11
N VAL A 172 1.27 11.95 -4.91
CA VAL A 172 1.50 10.60 -4.41
C VAL A 172 3.00 10.32 -4.45
N LEU A 173 3.55 9.80 -3.35
CA LEU A 173 4.92 9.34 -3.24
C LEU A 173 4.98 7.82 -3.29
N THR A 174 5.85 7.28 -4.12
CA THR A 174 6.27 5.87 -4.06
C THR A 174 7.78 5.79 -4.17
N ARG A 175 8.35 4.61 -3.95
CA ARG A 175 9.80 4.41 -4.11
C ARG A 175 10.09 3.16 -4.89
N GLU A 176 11.35 3.01 -5.33
CA GLU A 176 11.83 1.75 -5.89
C GLU A 176 11.54 0.60 -4.92
N MET A 177 10.96 -0.46 -5.45
CA MET A 177 10.69 -1.71 -4.75
C MET A 177 11.24 -2.87 -5.56
N LYS A 178 11.80 -3.87 -4.86
CA LYS A 178 12.15 -5.14 -5.49
C LYS A 178 10.91 -6.01 -5.64
N ALA A 179 10.96 -6.91 -6.64
CA ALA A 179 9.89 -7.84 -6.94
C ALA A 179 10.43 -9.27 -7.11
N CYS A 180 9.56 -10.26 -6.95
CA CYS A 180 9.82 -11.63 -7.35
C CYS A 180 8.57 -12.29 -7.92
N LYS A 181 8.74 -13.42 -8.61
CA LYS A 181 7.64 -14.30 -8.92
C LYS A 181 7.13 -14.98 -7.66
N VAL A 182 5.84 -15.25 -7.63
CA VAL A 182 5.24 -16.06 -6.55
C VAL A 182 5.87 -17.46 -6.51
N ARG A 183 6.25 -18.01 -7.67
CA ARG A 183 6.98 -19.27 -7.77
C ARG A 183 8.30 -19.23 -7.02
N ASP A 184 9.09 -18.17 -7.15
CA ASP A 184 10.38 -18.04 -6.47
C ASP A 184 10.23 -18.09 -4.94
N LEU A 185 9.17 -17.44 -4.42
CA LEU A 185 8.81 -17.53 -2.99
C LEU A 185 8.40 -18.95 -2.56
N LEU A 186 7.60 -19.64 -3.40
CA LEU A 186 7.18 -21.02 -3.12
C LEU A 186 8.35 -21.98 -3.09
N ASP A 187 9.23 -21.87 -4.08
CA ASP A 187 10.39 -22.75 -4.20
C ASP A 187 11.34 -22.57 -2.98
N VAL A 188 11.63 -21.32 -2.60
CA VAL A 188 12.43 -21.04 -1.40
C VAL A 188 11.73 -21.51 -0.12
N TRP A 189 10.40 -21.31 0.01
CA TRP A 189 9.67 -21.81 1.17
C TRP A 189 9.80 -23.33 1.32
N ILE A 190 9.64 -24.08 0.21
CA ILE A 190 9.73 -25.53 0.22
C ILE A 190 11.15 -26.01 0.49
N GLU A 191 12.17 -25.33 -0.04
CA GLU A 191 13.56 -25.62 0.27
C GLU A 191 13.87 -25.46 1.77
N GLU A 192 13.36 -24.41 2.41
CA GLU A 192 13.62 -24.11 3.82
C GLU A 192 12.78 -24.95 4.80
N HIS A 193 11.51 -25.25 4.45
CA HIS A 193 10.54 -25.85 5.37
C HIS A 193 10.00 -27.22 4.93
N GLY A 194 10.28 -27.62 3.69
CA GLY A 194 9.69 -28.82 3.09
C GLY A 194 8.25 -28.62 2.61
N GLY A 195 7.57 -29.72 2.31
CA GLY A 195 6.18 -29.73 1.85
C GLY A 195 6.04 -29.66 0.32
N SER A 196 4.90 -29.16 -0.14
CA SER A 196 4.57 -29.03 -1.56
C SER A 196 3.69 -27.83 -1.80
N TRP A 197 3.44 -27.48 -3.07
CA TRP A 197 2.47 -26.47 -3.43
C TRP A 197 1.55 -26.96 -4.56
N VAL A 198 0.37 -26.37 -4.64
CA VAL A 198 -0.62 -26.62 -5.69
C VAL A 198 -1.16 -25.30 -6.24
N GLN A 199 -1.48 -25.29 -7.52
CA GLN A 199 -2.20 -24.16 -8.10
C GLN A 199 -3.70 -24.31 -7.83
N ILE A 200 -4.27 -23.24 -7.27
CA ILE A 200 -5.71 -23.13 -7.02
C ILE A 200 -6.36 -22.13 -8.00
N SER A 201 -7.68 -22.08 -8.03
CA SER A 201 -8.42 -21.17 -8.91
C SER A 201 -8.03 -19.70 -8.67
N GLY A 202 -7.84 -18.97 -9.75
CA GLY A 202 -7.54 -17.52 -9.70
C GLY A 202 -8.70 -16.72 -9.10
N ARG A 203 -8.37 -15.54 -8.59
CA ARG A 203 -9.36 -14.61 -8.03
C ARG A 203 -9.72 -13.54 -9.07
N PRO A 204 -10.96 -13.04 -9.09
CA PRO A 204 -11.32 -11.90 -9.92
C PRO A 204 -10.41 -10.70 -9.64
N GLY A 205 -10.02 -9.99 -10.70
CA GLY A 205 -9.21 -8.78 -10.58
C GLY A 205 -7.72 -8.97 -10.33
N GLU A 206 -7.21 -10.21 -10.27
CA GLU A 206 -5.77 -10.48 -10.19
C GLU A 206 -5.05 -10.13 -11.50
N ARG A 207 -3.83 -9.64 -11.39
CA ARG A 207 -2.93 -9.32 -12.52
C ARG A 207 -1.68 -10.18 -12.48
N VAL A 208 -1.04 -10.37 -13.64
CA VAL A 208 0.30 -10.98 -13.70
C VAL A 208 1.31 -10.04 -13.07
N ASP A 209 1.25 -8.75 -13.42
CA ASP A 209 2.14 -7.71 -12.91
C ASP A 209 1.38 -6.61 -12.20
N GLU A 210 2.01 -6.03 -11.18
CA GLU A 210 1.55 -4.84 -10.49
C GLU A 210 2.38 -3.61 -10.90
N PHE A 211 1.81 -2.42 -10.71
CA PHE A 211 2.44 -1.16 -11.09
C PHE A 211 2.53 -0.20 -9.88
N LEU A 212 3.66 0.46 -9.73
CA LEU A 212 3.80 1.62 -8.85
C LEU A 212 3.53 2.92 -9.61
N VAL A 213 3.89 2.96 -10.90
CA VAL A 213 3.54 4.04 -11.83
C VAL A 213 3.07 3.40 -13.13
N GLY A 214 1.83 3.64 -13.51
CA GLY A 214 1.23 3.11 -14.75
C GLY A 214 1.46 4.02 -15.96
N GLU A 215 1.15 3.51 -17.16
CA GLU A 215 1.41 4.19 -18.42
C GLU A 215 0.77 5.58 -18.49
N THR A 216 -0.48 5.71 -18.06
CA THR A 216 -1.21 7.00 -18.08
C THR A 216 -0.71 8.00 -17.02
N GLU A 217 0.16 7.59 -16.12
CA GLU A 217 0.77 8.44 -15.10
C GLU A 217 2.17 8.95 -15.50
N LEU A 218 2.78 8.44 -16.57
CA LEU A 218 4.17 8.74 -16.94
C LEU A 218 4.44 10.24 -17.09
N GLU A 219 3.62 10.94 -17.87
CA GLU A 219 3.77 12.38 -18.11
C GLU A 219 3.60 13.22 -16.82
N TYR A 220 2.95 12.65 -15.80
CA TYR A 220 2.64 13.28 -14.52
C TYR A 220 3.57 12.82 -13.40
N SER A 221 4.58 12.02 -13.72
CA SER A 221 5.47 11.42 -12.73
C SER A 221 6.92 11.81 -12.98
N THR A 222 7.67 12.03 -11.91
CA THR A 222 9.10 12.31 -11.96
C THR A 222 9.85 11.48 -10.92
N GLN A 223 11.12 11.19 -11.21
CA GLN A 223 12.00 10.51 -10.27
C GLN A 223 12.78 11.54 -9.44
N VAL A 224 12.87 11.26 -8.15
CA VAL A 224 13.70 12.00 -7.18
C VAL A 224 14.52 11.01 -6.37
N ASN A 225 15.54 11.47 -5.66
CA ASN A 225 16.32 10.61 -4.77
C ASN A 225 16.21 11.13 -3.33
N TYR A 226 15.76 10.27 -2.43
CA TYR A 226 15.79 10.52 -0.99
C TYR A 226 16.64 9.46 -0.30
N ASN A 227 17.66 9.89 0.42
CA ASN A 227 18.58 9.00 1.16
C ASN A 227 19.23 7.90 0.30
N GLY A 228 19.57 8.21 -0.95
CA GLY A 228 20.20 7.26 -1.88
C GLY A 228 19.23 6.27 -2.54
N ILE A 229 17.93 6.37 -2.27
CA ILE A 229 16.89 5.49 -2.81
C ILE A 229 16.08 6.27 -3.86
N PRO A 230 15.88 5.72 -5.08
CA PRO A 230 14.97 6.31 -6.06
C PRO A 230 13.53 6.33 -5.53
N HIS A 231 12.91 7.49 -5.61
CA HIS A 231 11.50 7.69 -5.33
C HIS A 231 10.81 8.27 -6.56
N TYR A 232 9.50 8.07 -6.66
CA TYR A 232 8.69 8.58 -7.75
C TYR A 232 7.56 9.42 -7.17
N ILE A 233 7.43 10.64 -7.67
CA ILE A 233 6.38 11.58 -7.31
C ILE A 233 5.38 11.61 -8.46
N ILE A 234 4.11 11.36 -8.16
CA ILE A 234 3.00 11.31 -9.13
C ILE A 234 2.06 12.47 -8.83
N THR A 235 1.78 13.28 -9.84
CA THR A 235 0.74 14.31 -9.81
C THR A 235 -0.47 13.86 -10.63
N PHE A 236 -1.61 14.55 -10.50
CA PHE A 236 -2.81 14.20 -11.29
C PHE A 236 -3.16 15.26 -12.34
N ASN A 237 -2.70 16.48 -12.16
CA ASN A 237 -3.12 17.62 -12.99
C ASN A 237 -1.96 18.42 -13.58
N GLU A 238 -0.72 18.08 -13.26
CA GLU A 238 0.47 18.82 -13.66
C GLU A 238 1.48 17.89 -14.32
N LYS A 239 1.76 18.15 -15.62
CA LYS A 239 2.80 17.43 -16.35
C LYS A 239 4.17 17.82 -15.80
N GLN A 240 5.06 16.85 -15.71
CA GLN A 240 6.40 17.05 -15.18
C GLN A 240 7.36 17.56 -16.26
N ASN A 241 8.32 18.42 -15.88
CA ASN A 241 9.37 18.87 -16.78
C ASN A 241 10.34 17.74 -17.18
N LEU A 242 10.56 16.79 -16.27
CA LEU A 242 11.37 15.59 -16.46
C LEU A 242 10.50 14.36 -16.15
N PRO A 243 9.60 13.99 -17.07
CA PRO A 243 8.68 12.89 -16.84
C PRO A 243 9.39 11.55 -16.91
N LEU A 244 8.78 10.53 -16.31
CA LEU A 244 9.22 9.16 -16.50
C LEU A 244 8.97 8.71 -17.94
N THR A 245 9.90 7.92 -18.47
CA THR A 245 9.82 7.37 -19.84
C THR A 245 9.35 5.92 -19.86
N GLU A 246 9.38 5.24 -18.69
CA GLU A 246 8.98 3.85 -18.56
C GLU A 246 8.10 3.66 -17.32
N VAL A 247 7.19 2.70 -17.41
CA VAL A 247 6.36 2.29 -16.28
C VAL A 247 7.22 1.69 -15.15
N ILE A 248 6.82 1.90 -13.93
CA ILE A 248 7.43 1.23 -12.78
C ILE A 248 6.54 0.05 -12.40
N SER A 249 6.95 -1.14 -12.81
CA SER A 249 6.16 -2.37 -12.67
C SER A 249 6.96 -3.51 -12.04
N SER A 250 6.26 -4.50 -11.49
CA SER A 250 6.89 -5.71 -10.97
C SER A 250 7.58 -6.55 -12.06
N ALA A 251 7.31 -6.27 -13.35
CA ALA A 251 7.94 -6.93 -14.49
C ALA A 251 9.37 -6.43 -14.74
N ASN A 252 9.60 -5.11 -14.57
CA ASN A 252 10.88 -4.47 -14.83
C ASN A 252 11.64 -4.07 -13.55
N ALA A 253 11.08 -4.35 -12.37
CA ALA A 253 11.73 -4.09 -11.09
C ALA A 253 12.97 -4.97 -10.87
N THR A 254 13.91 -4.47 -10.08
CA THR A 254 15.03 -5.27 -9.56
C THR A 254 14.49 -6.50 -8.85
N LYS A 255 15.01 -7.68 -9.19
CA LYS A 255 14.57 -8.94 -8.59
C LYS A 255 15.11 -9.09 -7.17
N LEU A 256 14.29 -9.64 -6.28
CA LEU A 256 14.78 -10.15 -5.01
C LEU A 256 15.75 -11.31 -5.26
N SER A 257 16.90 -11.28 -4.62
CA SER A 257 17.81 -12.42 -4.57
C SER A 257 17.23 -13.54 -3.71
N ARG A 258 17.79 -14.76 -3.83
CA ARG A 258 17.40 -15.89 -2.99
C ARG A 258 17.54 -15.56 -1.50
N ASP A 259 18.66 -14.97 -1.08
CA ASP A 259 18.91 -14.62 0.32
C ASP A 259 17.94 -13.56 0.85
N GLU A 260 17.53 -12.62 0.01
CA GLU A 260 16.48 -11.64 0.36
C GLU A 260 15.11 -12.30 0.50
N ILE A 261 14.79 -13.29 -0.34
CA ILE A 261 13.54 -14.07 -0.21
C ILE A 261 13.56 -14.89 1.09
N VAL A 262 14.68 -15.56 1.41
CA VAL A 262 14.84 -16.26 2.70
C VAL A 262 14.65 -15.31 3.86
N SER A 263 15.29 -14.13 3.80
CA SER A 263 15.14 -13.09 4.83
C SER A 263 13.71 -12.59 4.96
N LEU A 264 12.97 -12.47 3.83
CA LEU A 264 11.58 -12.05 3.81
C LEU A 264 10.65 -13.11 4.43
N ILE A 265 10.87 -14.38 4.13
CA ILE A 265 10.09 -15.50 4.68
C ILE A 265 10.30 -15.60 6.19
N ASN A 266 11.53 -15.44 6.67
CA ASN A 266 11.89 -15.55 8.08
C ASN A 266 11.72 -14.23 8.87
N TYR A 267 11.25 -13.16 8.23
CA TYR A 267 11.10 -11.84 8.86
C TYR A 267 10.17 -11.85 10.08
N ASN A 268 9.13 -12.67 10.07
CA ASN A 268 8.17 -12.78 11.19
C ASN A 268 8.80 -13.30 12.49
N GLU A 269 9.82 -14.13 12.41
CA GLU A 269 10.53 -14.62 13.59
C GLU A 269 11.30 -13.50 14.32
N LYS A 270 11.76 -12.51 13.56
CA LYS A 270 12.39 -11.31 14.12
C LYS A 270 11.39 -10.40 14.84
N LEU A 271 10.14 -10.30 14.34
CA LEU A 271 9.09 -9.49 14.96
C LEU A 271 8.54 -10.10 16.26
N GLN A 272 8.60 -11.44 16.41
CA GLN A 272 8.13 -12.13 17.62
C GLN A 272 9.17 -12.09 18.77
N ASN A 273 10.40 -11.71 18.48
CA ASN A 273 11.50 -11.63 19.43
C ASN A 273 11.80 -10.19 19.90
N VAL A 274 10.95 -9.22 19.56
CA VAL A 274 10.98 -7.83 20.01
C VAL A 274 9.76 -7.54 20.90
#